data_61cc81f11cc46ac2802faae616a4d4eb
#
_entry.id   61cc81f11cc46ac2802faae616a4d4eb
#
_cell.length_a   1.000
_cell.length_b   1.000
_cell.length_c   1.000
_cell.angle_alpha   90.00
_cell.angle_beta   90.00
_cell.angle_gamma   90.00
#
_symmetry.space_group_name_H-M   'P 1'
#
loop_
_entity.id
_entity.type
_entity.pdbx_description
1 polymer ?
#
loop_
_entity_poly.entity_id
_entity_poly.type
_entity_poly.pdbx_seq_one_letter_code
_entity_poly.pdbx_strand_id
1 'polypeptide(L)'
;FDAVLHDSHDEDNHHLKSVTFPPAMLGLAIRSEKRGDEQKLSEGLHRLMSEDPCVRVEHHVAQNETVLYGLGDLHLRVMLQRLTERYGVSVKTSPPAVPYRETITRPAEGHCRHKKQTGGAGQFGEVYLRIEPLERGAGFEFVDDVVGGAIPGQFIPAVEKGVRQV
;
A
#
# COMPACT_ATOMS: atom_id res chain seq x y z
N PHE A 1 25.68 -7.25 3.47
CA PHE A 1 26.43 -6.13 2.86
C PHE A 1 26.80 -5.11 3.94
N ASP A 2 27.84 -4.31 3.67
CA ASP A 2 28.39 -3.28 4.58
C ASP A 2 28.87 -3.78 5.95
N ALA A 3 29.12 -5.06 6.12
CA ALA A 3 29.75 -5.59 7.32
C ALA A 3 31.27 -5.36 7.25
N VAL A 4 31.83 -4.75 8.29
CA VAL A 4 33.26 -4.62 8.48
C VAL A 4 33.69 -5.76 9.40
N LEU A 5 34.63 -6.58 8.95
CA LEU A 5 35.22 -7.65 9.72
C LEU A 5 36.58 -7.17 10.27
N HIS A 6 36.76 -7.31 11.58
CA HIS A 6 37.99 -6.96 12.27
C HIS A 6 38.31 -8.05 13.31
N ASP A 7 39.54 -8.12 13.76
CA ASP A 7 39.99 -9.14 14.70
C ASP A 7 40.15 -8.65 16.13
N SER A 8 39.97 -7.35 16.36
CA SER A 8 40.15 -6.71 17.65
C SER A 8 39.00 -5.73 17.97
N HIS A 9 38.56 -5.67 19.23
CA HIS A 9 37.58 -4.70 19.70
C HIS A 9 38.06 -3.23 19.62
N ASP A 10 39.37 -3.01 19.54
CA ASP A 10 39.93 -1.67 19.37
C ASP A 10 39.60 -1.07 17.99
N GLU A 11 39.20 -1.92 17.04
CA GLU A 11 38.85 -1.57 15.66
C GLU A 11 37.34 -1.39 15.45
N ASP A 12 36.50 -1.57 16.48
CA ASP A 12 35.03 -1.46 16.40
C ASP A 12 34.54 -0.10 15.85
N ASN A 13 35.36 0.95 15.99
CA ASN A 13 35.06 2.30 15.48
C ASN A 13 35.49 2.54 14.04
N HIS A 14 36.12 1.58 13.37
CA HIS A 14 36.51 1.71 11.98
C HIS A 14 35.35 1.39 11.05
N HIS A 15 34.71 2.42 10.52
CA HIS A 15 33.62 2.29 9.55
C HIS A 15 34.12 2.62 8.13
N LEU A 16 34.01 1.67 7.24
CA LEU A 16 34.24 1.92 5.81
C LEU A 16 33.04 2.66 5.22
N LYS A 17 33.30 3.49 4.19
CA LYS A 17 32.22 4.16 3.47
C LYS A 17 31.38 3.12 2.72
N SER A 18 30.08 3.12 2.99
CA SER A 18 29.12 2.24 2.32
C SER A 18 29.13 2.41 0.81
N VAL A 19 29.04 1.29 0.10
CA VAL A 19 28.94 1.30 -1.37
C VAL A 19 27.52 1.70 -1.78
N THR A 20 27.41 2.68 -2.65
CA THR A 20 26.10 3.08 -3.20
C THR A 20 25.75 2.20 -4.38
N PHE A 21 24.66 1.43 -4.26
CA PHE A 21 24.15 0.59 -5.33
C PHE A 21 23.13 1.34 -6.17
N PRO A 22 23.01 1.02 -7.48
CA PRO A 22 21.97 1.64 -8.31
C PRO A 22 20.57 1.26 -7.83
N PRO A 23 19.61 2.19 -7.90
CA PRO A 23 18.24 1.94 -7.49
C PRO A 23 17.55 0.93 -8.42
N ALA A 24 16.65 0.14 -7.85
CA ALA A 24 15.80 -0.75 -8.64
C ALA A 24 14.83 0.07 -9.51
N MET A 25 14.78 -0.21 -10.82
CA MET A 25 14.04 0.58 -11.80
C MET A 25 12.83 -0.13 -12.42
N LEU A 26 12.80 -1.45 -12.39
CA LEU A 26 11.71 -2.26 -12.95
C LEU A 26 11.04 -3.07 -11.87
N GLY A 27 9.71 -3.07 -11.85
CA GLY A 27 8.88 -3.86 -10.94
C GLY A 27 8.06 -4.91 -11.65
N LEU A 28 7.93 -6.09 -11.05
CA LEU A 28 6.98 -7.13 -11.43
C LEU A 28 6.14 -7.52 -10.22
N ALA A 29 4.83 -7.52 -10.39
CA ALA A 29 3.93 -8.12 -9.41
C ALA A 29 4.09 -9.64 -9.44
N ILE A 30 4.28 -10.23 -8.26
CA ILE A 30 4.52 -11.65 -8.10
C ILE A 30 3.54 -12.26 -7.13
N ARG A 31 3.16 -13.50 -7.39
CA ARG A 31 2.36 -14.32 -6.47
C ARG A 31 2.74 -15.79 -6.61
N SER A 32 2.60 -16.54 -5.54
CA SER A 32 2.85 -17.99 -5.57
C SER A 32 1.90 -18.69 -6.55
N GLU A 33 2.40 -19.68 -7.28
CA GLU A 33 1.55 -20.53 -8.14
C GLU A 33 0.68 -21.48 -7.33
N LYS A 34 1.20 -21.95 -6.20
CA LYS A 34 0.54 -22.93 -5.33
C LYS A 34 0.02 -22.24 -4.08
N ARG A 35 -1.22 -22.54 -3.71
CA ARG A 35 -1.77 -22.13 -2.42
C ARG A 35 -0.96 -22.77 -1.29
N GLY A 36 -0.61 -21.98 -0.29
CA GLY A 36 0.18 -22.43 0.87
C GLY A 36 1.69 -22.18 0.73
N ASP A 37 2.19 -21.76 -0.43
CA ASP A 37 3.60 -21.42 -0.60
C ASP A 37 3.89 -19.92 -0.32
N GLU A 38 2.90 -19.15 0.16
CA GLU A 38 3.04 -17.71 0.46
C GLU A 38 4.14 -17.45 1.50
N GLN A 39 4.21 -18.29 2.54
CA GLN A 39 5.24 -18.15 3.56
C GLN A 39 6.63 -18.44 2.99
N LYS A 40 6.78 -19.52 2.20
CA LYS A 40 8.05 -19.85 1.54
C LYS A 40 8.46 -18.76 0.55
N LEU A 41 7.49 -18.16 -0.17
CA LEU A 41 7.74 -17.02 -1.05
C LEU A 41 8.30 -15.84 -0.25
N SER A 42 7.67 -15.49 0.85
CA SER A 42 8.15 -14.40 1.72
C SER A 42 9.56 -14.65 2.24
N GLU A 43 9.84 -15.86 2.75
CA GLU A 43 11.18 -16.23 3.21
C GLU A 43 12.22 -16.19 2.07
N GLY A 44 11.88 -16.72 0.89
CA GLY A 44 12.75 -16.68 -0.29
C GLY A 44 13.07 -15.26 -0.74
N LEU A 45 12.07 -14.37 -0.74
CA LEU A 45 12.25 -12.97 -1.07
C LEU A 45 13.14 -12.24 -0.06
N HIS A 46 12.97 -12.48 1.23
CA HIS A 46 13.84 -11.93 2.27
C HIS A 46 15.31 -12.34 2.08
N ARG A 47 15.55 -13.60 1.74
CA ARG A 47 16.90 -14.09 1.46
C ARG A 47 17.50 -13.45 0.20
N LEU A 48 16.71 -13.29 -0.88
CA LEU A 48 17.16 -12.59 -2.08
C LEU A 48 17.54 -11.14 -1.80
N MET A 49 16.75 -10.40 -1.02
CA MET A 49 17.09 -9.03 -0.60
C MET A 49 18.37 -8.98 0.23
N SER A 50 18.64 -10.00 1.03
CA SER A 50 19.88 -10.09 1.81
C SER A 50 21.10 -10.41 0.93
N GLU A 51 20.90 -11.12 -0.18
CA GLU A 51 21.98 -11.48 -1.13
C GLU A 51 22.28 -10.36 -2.14
N ASP A 52 21.27 -9.55 -2.50
CA ASP A 52 21.39 -8.53 -3.54
C ASP A 52 20.77 -7.20 -3.12
N PRO A 53 21.57 -6.16 -2.88
CA PRO A 53 21.10 -4.85 -2.44
C PRO A 53 20.33 -4.07 -3.53
N CYS A 54 20.37 -4.53 -4.80
CA CYS A 54 19.60 -3.94 -5.90
C CYS A 54 18.19 -4.54 -6.01
N VAL A 55 17.87 -5.53 -5.18
CA VAL A 55 16.53 -6.13 -5.11
C VAL A 55 15.73 -5.47 -3.99
N ARG A 56 14.51 -5.06 -4.30
CA ARG A 56 13.56 -4.50 -3.35
C ARG A 56 12.20 -5.18 -3.51
N VAL A 57 11.54 -5.44 -2.41
CA VAL A 57 10.18 -6.01 -2.38
C VAL A 57 9.26 -5.04 -1.65
N GLU A 58 8.13 -4.73 -2.26
CA GLU A 58 7.09 -3.89 -1.66
C GLU A 58 5.75 -4.61 -1.70
N HIS A 59 4.96 -4.44 -0.66
CA HIS A 59 3.59 -4.91 -0.62
C HIS A 59 2.63 -3.73 -0.79
N HIS A 60 1.93 -3.68 -1.92
CA HIS A 60 0.94 -2.67 -2.23
C HIS A 60 -0.41 -3.08 -1.63
N VAL A 61 -0.71 -2.58 -0.44
CA VAL A 61 -1.91 -2.97 0.33
C VAL A 61 -3.21 -2.70 -0.44
N ALA A 62 -3.31 -1.55 -1.11
CA ALA A 62 -4.52 -1.17 -1.85
C ALA A 62 -4.84 -2.11 -3.02
N GLN A 63 -3.83 -2.67 -3.69
CA GLN A 63 -3.96 -3.62 -4.79
C GLN A 63 -3.84 -5.07 -4.32
N ASN A 64 -3.47 -5.29 -3.07
CA ASN A 64 -3.15 -6.59 -2.50
C ASN A 64 -2.13 -7.36 -3.36
N GLU A 65 -1.08 -6.66 -3.76
CA GLU A 65 -0.01 -7.20 -4.61
C GLU A 65 1.35 -7.08 -3.93
N THR A 66 2.19 -8.09 -4.14
CA THR A 66 3.61 -8.04 -3.80
C THR A 66 4.41 -7.77 -5.07
N VAL A 67 5.19 -6.70 -5.07
CA VAL A 67 5.98 -6.27 -6.22
C VAL A 67 7.46 -6.47 -5.93
N LEU A 68 8.13 -7.21 -6.81
CA LEU A 68 9.58 -7.42 -6.82
C LEU A 68 10.20 -6.40 -7.76
N TYR A 69 11.08 -5.56 -7.24
CA TYR A 69 11.82 -4.56 -8.00
C TYR A 69 13.27 -4.99 -8.21
N GLY A 70 13.81 -4.69 -9.38
CA GLY A 70 15.20 -4.94 -9.74
C GLY A 70 15.72 -3.93 -10.76
N LEU A 71 16.97 -4.07 -11.16
CA LEU A 71 17.65 -3.17 -12.11
C LEU A 71 17.04 -3.20 -13.52
N GLY A 72 16.46 -4.34 -13.91
CA GLY A 72 15.88 -4.54 -15.24
C GLY A 72 15.39 -5.97 -15.44
N ASP A 73 14.89 -6.24 -16.65
CA ASP A 73 14.24 -7.52 -16.98
C ASP A 73 15.16 -8.73 -16.76
N LEU A 74 16.39 -8.68 -17.24
CA LEU A 74 17.36 -9.77 -17.04
C LEU A 74 17.63 -10.03 -15.57
N HIS A 75 17.80 -8.97 -14.78
CA HIS A 75 18.01 -9.07 -13.33
C HIS A 75 16.84 -9.77 -12.65
N LEU A 76 15.61 -9.34 -12.93
CA LEU A 76 14.41 -9.95 -12.37
C LEU A 76 14.23 -11.41 -12.79
N ARG A 77 14.54 -11.75 -14.04
CA ARG A 77 14.54 -13.17 -14.49
C ARG A 77 15.52 -14.03 -13.69
N VAL A 78 16.72 -13.55 -13.45
CA VAL A 78 17.71 -14.27 -12.63
C VAL A 78 17.21 -14.44 -11.20
N MET A 79 16.59 -13.41 -10.61
CA MET A 79 16.03 -13.50 -9.27
C MET A 79 14.87 -14.51 -9.17
N LEU A 80 13.97 -14.51 -10.16
CA LEU A 80 12.87 -15.49 -10.26
C LEU A 80 13.37 -16.92 -10.46
N GLN A 81 14.43 -17.09 -11.28
CA GLN A 81 15.08 -18.38 -11.44
C GLN A 81 15.70 -18.87 -10.12
N ARG A 82 16.39 -18.00 -9.38
CA ARG A 82 16.92 -18.33 -8.05
C ARG A 82 15.84 -18.70 -7.05
N LEU A 83 14.68 -18.03 -7.07
CA LEU A 83 13.52 -18.39 -6.24
C LEU A 83 13.08 -19.84 -6.52
N THR A 84 13.02 -20.21 -7.78
CA THR A 84 12.58 -21.55 -8.18
C THR A 84 13.66 -22.60 -7.86
N GLU A 85 14.91 -22.37 -8.23
CA GLU A 85 15.98 -23.36 -8.12
C GLU A 85 16.49 -23.56 -6.69
N ARG A 86 16.66 -22.47 -5.92
CA ARG A 86 17.24 -22.54 -4.58
C ARG A 86 16.18 -22.67 -3.48
N TYR A 87 15.03 -22.04 -3.67
CA TYR A 87 14.00 -22.00 -2.64
C TYR A 87 12.76 -22.83 -2.97
N GLY A 88 12.70 -23.43 -4.18
CA GLY A 88 11.62 -24.31 -4.60
C GLY A 88 10.27 -23.63 -4.72
N VAL A 89 10.26 -22.31 -4.99
CA VAL A 89 9.03 -21.50 -5.08
C VAL A 89 8.82 -21.06 -6.53
N SER A 90 7.76 -21.55 -7.15
CA SER A 90 7.32 -21.09 -8.46
C SER A 90 6.33 -19.92 -8.31
N VAL A 91 6.53 -18.87 -9.09
CA VAL A 91 5.72 -17.67 -9.04
C VAL A 91 5.13 -17.31 -10.40
N LYS A 92 3.93 -16.73 -10.38
CA LYS A 92 3.33 -16.06 -11.53
C LYS A 92 3.68 -14.58 -11.46
N THR A 93 4.03 -14.01 -12.61
CA THR A 93 4.38 -12.60 -12.73
C THR A 93 3.37 -11.86 -13.59
N SER A 94 3.13 -10.60 -13.26
CA SER A 94 2.34 -9.66 -14.06
C SER A 94 2.90 -8.25 -13.92
N PRO A 95 2.58 -7.32 -14.85
CA PRO A 95 2.84 -5.91 -14.60
C PRO A 95 2.14 -5.46 -13.31
N PRO A 96 2.77 -4.63 -12.47
CA PRO A 96 2.14 -4.09 -11.28
C PRO A 96 0.88 -3.30 -11.61
N ALA A 97 -0.16 -3.41 -10.80
CA ALA A 97 -1.36 -2.62 -10.96
C ALA A 97 -1.09 -1.14 -10.67
N VAL A 98 -1.59 -0.26 -11.52
CA VAL A 98 -1.50 1.18 -11.30
C VAL A 98 -2.56 1.59 -10.27
N PRO A 99 -2.20 2.23 -9.16
CA PRO A 99 -3.17 2.67 -8.17
C PRO A 99 -3.92 3.91 -8.69
N TYR A 100 -4.93 3.71 -9.51
CA TYR A 100 -5.80 4.78 -9.96
C TYR A 100 -6.61 5.31 -8.77
N ARG A 101 -6.77 6.63 -8.74
CA ARG A 101 -7.67 7.32 -7.83
C ARG A 101 -8.74 8.01 -8.63
N GLU A 102 -9.98 7.86 -8.18
CA GLU A 102 -11.09 8.59 -8.75
C GLU A 102 -11.09 10.04 -8.24
N THR A 103 -11.59 10.94 -9.09
CA THR A 103 -11.82 12.34 -8.73
C THR A 103 -13.09 12.82 -9.40
N ILE A 104 -13.66 13.87 -8.85
CA ILE A 104 -14.84 14.54 -9.43
C ILE A 104 -14.41 15.73 -10.28
N THR A 105 -15.15 16.00 -11.33
CA THR A 105 -14.91 17.13 -12.24
C THR A 105 -15.99 18.19 -12.16
N ARG A 106 -17.09 17.93 -11.48
CA ARG A 106 -18.23 18.83 -11.30
C ARG A 106 -18.79 18.70 -9.89
N PRO A 107 -19.35 19.79 -9.32
CA PRO A 107 -20.12 19.70 -8.09
C PRO A 107 -21.28 18.71 -8.23
N ALA A 108 -21.55 17.98 -7.17
CA ALA A 108 -22.70 17.08 -7.10
C ALA A 108 -23.29 17.09 -5.69
N GLU A 109 -24.59 16.83 -5.60
CA GLU A 109 -25.31 16.74 -4.34
C GLU A 109 -25.87 15.34 -4.18
N GLY A 110 -25.87 14.85 -2.94
CA GLY A 110 -26.42 13.57 -2.58
C GLY A 110 -27.22 13.66 -1.28
N HIS A 111 -28.27 12.88 -1.21
CA HIS A 111 -29.12 12.76 -0.03
C HIS A 111 -29.25 11.29 0.32
N CYS A 112 -29.03 10.96 1.58
CA CYS A 112 -29.26 9.61 2.09
C CYS A 112 -30.05 9.67 3.39
N ARG A 113 -31.10 8.86 3.44
CA ARG A 113 -31.92 8.67 4.64
C ARG A 113 -31.90 7.20 5.04
N HIS A 114 -31.30 6.92 6.19
CA HIS A 114 -31.31 5.59 6.80
C HIS A 114 -32.39 5.54 7.88
N LYS A 115 -33.38 4.68 7.70
CA LYS A 115 -34.40 4.41 8.70
C LYS A 115 -34.58 2.90 8.82
N LYS A 116 -34.20 2.33 9.96
CA LYS A 116 -34.35 0.90 10.23
C LYS A 116 -34.99 0.70 11.60
N GLN A 117 -36.04 -0.10 11.63
CA GLN A 117 -36.74 -0.46 12.87
C GLN A 117 -37.10 -1.94 12.80
N THR A 118 -36.34 -2.78 13.50
CA THR A 118 -36.53 -4.23 13.56
C THR A 118 -36.54 -4.64 15.03
N GLY A 119 -37.62 -4.29 15.75
CA GLY A 119 -37.78 -4.64 17.16
C GLY A 119 -36.82 -3.90 18.10
N GLY A 120 -37.30 -3.10 19.02
CA GLY A 120 -36.48 -2.31 19.94
C GLY A 120 -36.18 -0.89 19.44
N ALA A 121 -35.03 -0.33 19.85
CA ALA A 121 -34.61 1.02 19.48
C ALA A 121 -34.34 1.14 17.97
N GLY A 122 -35.08 2.02 17.28
CA GLY A 122 -34.88 2.27 15.86
C GLY A 122 -33.59 3.00 15.57
N GLN A 123 -33.07 2.81 14.36
CA GLN A 123 -31.93 3.57 13.81
C GLN A 123 -32.47 4.62 12.82
N PHE A 124 -32.04 5.86 12.99
CA PHE A 124 -32.37 6.94 12.08
C PHE A 124 -31.15 7.82 11.83
N GLY A 125 -30.90 8.16 10.57
CA GLY A 125 -29.91 9.12 10.15
C GLY A 125 -30.30 9.67 8.78
N GLU A 126 -30.19 10.98 8.63
CA GLU A 126 -30.46 11.65 7.37
C GLU A 126 -29.39 12.72 7.12
N VAL A 127 -28.75 12.66 5.97
CA VAL A 127 -27.65 13.56 5.63
C VAL A 127 -27.80 14.01 4.19
N TYR A 128 -27.60 15.29 3.97
CA TYR A 128 -27.41 15.91 2.67
C TYR A 128 -25.93 16.25 2.54
N LEU A 129 -25.30 15.82 1.46
CA LEU A 129 -23.91 16.09 1.16
C LEU A 129 -23.80 16.82 -0.17
N ARG A 130 -22.94 17.82 -0.23
CA ARG A 130 -22.47 18.46 -1.46
C ARG A 130 -21.00 18.19 -1.59
N ILE A 131 -20.58 17.70 -2.74
CA ILE A 131 -19.18 17.49 -3.07
C ILE A 131 -18.77 18.47 -4.15
N GLU A 132 -17.61 19.08 -4.00
CA GLU A 132 -17.04 20.04 -4.95
C GLU A 132 -15.62 19.64 -5.32
N PRO A 133 -15.23 19.80 -6.60
CA PRO A 133 -13.86 19.53 -7.01
C PRO A 133 -12.91 20.57 -6.40
N LEU A 134 -11.83 20.11 -5.80
CA LEU A 134 -10.73 20.94 -5.35
C LEU A 134 -9.62 21.00 -6.42
N GLU A 135 -8.69 21.93 -6.25
CA GLU A 135 -7.51 22.00 -7.10
C GLU A 135 -6.63 20.75 -6.93
N ARG A 136 -5.89 20.42 -7.99
CA ARG A 136 -5.02 19.24 -7.99
C ARG A 136 -3.97 19.34 -6.88
N GLY A 137 -3.99 18.36 -5.97
CA GLY A 137 -3.07 18.30 -4.84
C GLY A 137 -3.60 18.91 -3.55
N ALA A 138 -4.77 19.55 -3.55
CA ALA A 138 -5.39 20.11 -2.34
C ALA A 138 -5.86 19.04 -1.34
N GLY A 139 -6.00 17.79 -1.81
CA GLY A 139 -6.39 16.68 -0.93
C GLY A 139 -7.88 16.64 -0.65
N PHE A 140 -8.24 16.49 0.63
CA PHE A 140 -9.61 16.41 1.11
C PHE A 140 -9.88 17.52 2.12
N GLU A 141 -10.97 18.24 1.93
CA GLU A 141 -11.48 19.25 2.86
C GLU A 141 -12.91 18.88 3.28
N PHE A 142 -13.21 18.99 4.56
CA PHE A 142 -14.56 18.78 5.08
C PHE A 142 -15.07 20.10 5.64
N VAL A 143 -16.20 20.55 5.11
CA VAL A 143 -16.88 21.78 5.52
C VAL A 143 -18.21 21.41 6.17
N ASP A 144 -18.50 21.99 7.34
CA ASP A 144 -19.76 21.83 8.05
C ASP A 144 -20.66 23.04 7.73
N ASP A 145 -21.63 22.81 6.86
CA ASP A 145 -22.65 23.80 6.47
C ASP A 145 -24.01 23.56 7.21
N VAL A 146 -24.01 22.83 8.32
CA VAL A 146 -25.25 22.53 9.07
C VAL A 146 -25.79 23.80 9.72
N VAL A 147 -27.02 24.21 9.32
CA VAL A 147 -27.70 25.37 9.84
C VAL A 147 -28.80 24.95 10.83
N GLY A 148 -28.97 25.72 11.92
CA GLY A 148 -30.06 25.55 12.86
C GLY A 148 -30.01 24.26 13.72
N GLY A 149 -28.86 23.59 13.80
CA GLY A 149 -28.70 22.39 14.62
C GLY A 149 -29.44 21.17 14.10
N ALA A 150 -29.72 21.11 12.80
CA ALA A 150 -30.41 20.00 12.14
C ALA A 150 -29.72 18.64 12.39
N ILE A 151 -28.39 18.67 12.50
CA ILE A 151 -27.57 17.52 12.96
C ILE A 151 -26.92 17.96 14.29
N PRO A 152 -27.11 17.24 15.40
CA PRO A 152 -26.38 17.55 16.63
C PRO A 152 -24.86 17.46 16.39
N GLY A 153 -24.09 18.47 16.85
CA GLY A 153 -22.66 18.63 16.57
C GLY A 153 -21.81 17.41 16.92
N GLN A 154 -22.23 16.62 17.90
CA GLN A 154 -21.56 15.37 18.28
C GLN A 154 -21.53 14.30 17.15
N PHE A 155 -22.45 14.38 16.16
CA PHE A 155 -22.53 13.42 15.05
C PHE A 155 -21.81 13.88 13.78
N ILE A 156 -21.42 15.15 13.69
CA ILE A 156 -20.69 15.70 12.53
C ILE A 156 -19.37 14.95 12.26
N PRO A 157 -18.54 14.64 13.28
CA PRO A 157 -17.34 13.84 13.06
C PRO A 157 -17.61 12.43 12.53
N ALA A 158 -18.78 11.86 12.86
CA ALA A 158 -19.18 10.55 12.34
C ALA A 158 -19.52 10.62 10.83
N VAL A 159 -20.11 11.73 10.38
CA VAL A 159 -20.39 11.98 8.96
C VAL A 159 -19.08 12.14 8.20
N GLU A 160 -18.14 12.98 8.69
CA GLU A 160 -16.82 13.15 8.10
C GLU A 160 -16.08 11.82 7.97
N LYS A 161 -16.07 11.02 9.04
CA LYS A 161 -15.46 9.69 9.03
C LYS A 161 -16.09 8.79 7.97
N GLY A 162 -17.41 8.82 7.82
CA GLY A 162 -18.12 8.05 6.79
C GLY A 162 -17.72 8.46 5.37
N VAL A 163 -17.59 9.76 5.11
CA VAL A 163 -17.15 10.28 3.80
C VAL A 163 -15.71 9.90 3.49
N ARG A 164 -14.81 9.89 4.50
CA ARG A 164 -13.41 9.49 4.31
C ARG A 164 -13.21 8.00 4.06
N GLN A 165 -14.19 7.16 4.32
CA GLN A 165 -14.11 5.69 4.15
C GLN A 165 -14.52 5.22 2.76
N VAL A 166 -15.14 6.08 1.96
CA VAL A 166 -15.52 5.83 0.58
C VAL A 166 -14.40 6.31 -0.36
#